data_1cb0090cef38fc9be69b47397f23781f
#
_entry.id   1cb0090cef38fc9be69b47397f23781f
#
_cell.length_a   1.000
_cell.length_b   1.000
_cell.length_c   1.000
_cell.angle_alpha   90.00
_cell.angle_beta   90.00
_cell.angle_gamma   90.00
#
_symmetry.space_group_name_H-M   'P 1'
#
loop_
_entity.id
_entity.type
_entity.pdbx_description
1 polymer ?
#
loop_
_entity_poly.entity_id
_entity_poly.type
_entity_poly.pdbx_seq_one_letter_code
_entity_poly.pdbx_strand_id
1 'polypeptide(L)'
;MSTSAKTSARTRIEALLDDNSFVEIGALVTARSTDFNIKAIDTPSDGVVTGYGLINGRLVYVFSQDSSVLGGSVGEMHAKKISNIYDMALKMGAPVIGLVDSTGLRLQESVDGLEAFGSIYMKQSEASGVIPMVTAIFGNCGGALSVMANLSDFTFMEKDNAALFVNSPNAIDENRKEVCDTSAAKFQSEEAGNVDFVGTESEIISGIINLVSILPSNYEDEVLADCTDDLNRAATGFDSGLEDTKLALTAISDDGFVVETKSAYAPEMLTAFIKLNGATVGVVANRTKVYDDNMEVVAEYEPKLTASGCDKAAQGVYWCDDFSIPVLTLTNATGFKACKCQEKRGAKATARLTYAFASATVPKVNVIIGEAFGSAYVTMNSKSIGADMVFALPTAKVGMMDANAAAKIMYAKEIEEDADRKSVV
;
A
#
# COMPACT_ATOMS: atom_id res chain seq x y z
N MET A 1 30.45 -1.62 -16.21
CA MET A 1 29.19 -1.80 -15.48
C MET A 1 29.28 -3.14 -14.79
N SER A 2 29.42 -3.17 -13.47
CA SER A 2 29.44 -4.39 -12.69
C SER A 2 28.02 -4.96 -12.70
N THR A 3 27.80 -6.06 -13.42
CA THR A 3 26.58 -6.85 -13.25
C THR A 3 26.64 -7.46 -11.86
N SER A 4 25.97 -6.86 -10.89
CA SER A 4 25.66 -7.51 -9.63
C SER A 4 25.02 -8.85 -9.98
N ALA A 5 25.58 -9.95 -9.48
CA ALA A 5 24.98 -11.27 -9.67
C ALA A 5 23.56 -11.23 -9.07
N LYS A 6 22.53 -11.58 -9.86
CA LYS A 6 21.14 -11.65 -9.36
C LYS A 6 21.10 -12.63 -8.19
N THR A 7 20.48 -12.22 -7.12
CA THR A 7 20.21 -13.08 -5.95
C THR A 7 19.27 -14.22 -6.37
N SER A 8 19.55 -15.45 -5.94
CA SER A 8 18.71 -16.58 -6.31
C SER A 8 17.37 -16.57 -5.57
N ALA A 9 16.35 -17.20 -6.17
CA ALA A 9 15.02 -17.33 -5.56
C ALA A 9 15.08 -17.94 -4.15
N ARG A 10 15.95 -18.94 -3.94
CA ARG A 10 16.14 -19.62 -2.65
C ARG A 10 16.81 -18.70 -1.63
N THR A 11 17.85 -17.96 -2.03
CA THR A 11 18.54 -17.01 -1.14
C THR A 11 17.62 -15.91 -0.63
N ARG A 12 16.65 -15.43 -1.46
CA ARG A 12 15.63 -14.48 -1.03
C ARG A 12 14.71 -15.05 0.04
N ILE A 13 14.28 -16.32 -0.11
CA ILE A 13 13.49 -17.03 0.90
C ILE A 13 14.28 -17.18 2.20
N GLU A 14 15.55 -17.58 2.12
CA GLU A 14 16.43 -17.76 3.29
C GLU A 14 16.69 -16.43 4.02
N ALA A 15 16.78 -15.31 3.28
CA ALA A 15 16.92 -13.98 3.88
C ALA A 15 15.63 -13.47 4.54
N LEU A 16 14.47 -13.96 4.11
CA LEU A 16 13.16 -13.56 4.59
C LEU A 16 12.72 -14.32 5.84
N LEU A 17 13.03 -15.60 5.91
CA LEU A 17 12.54 -16.51 6.94
C LEU A 17 13.54 -16.72 8.08
N ASP A 18 13.03 -17.08 9.23
CA ASP A 18 13.85 -17.47 10.38
C ASP A 18 14.78 -18.64 10.02
N ASP A 19 15.97 -18.67 10.59
CA ASP A 19 17.00 -19.68 10.33
C ASP A 19 16.43 -21.11 10.46
N ASN A 20 16.68 -21.93 9.42
CA ASN A 20 16.26 -23.34 9.34
C ASN A 20 14.75 -23.60 9.44
N SER A 21 13.89 -22.57 9.27
CA SER A 21 12.43 -22.74 9.33
C SER A 21 11.82 -23.15 7.98
N PHE A 22 12.51 -22.95 6.87
CA PHE A 22 11.96 -23.17 5.52
C PHE A 22 11.72 -24.65 5.21
N VAL A 23 10.50 -24.98 4.81
CA VAL A 23 10.09 -26.28 4.29
C VAL A 23 9.59 -26.12 2.86
N GLU A 24 10.35 -26.67 1.91
CA GLU A 24 9.99 -26.57 0.48
C GLU A 24 8.90 -27.57 0.11
N ILE A 25 7.93 -27.12 -0.68
CA ILE A 25 6.84 -27.91 -1.22
C ILE A 25 6.96 -27.96 -2.75
N GLY A 26 6.85 -29.17 -3.33
CA GLY A 26 6.89 -29.33 -4.78
C GLY A 26 8.27 -29.15 -5.40
N ALA A 27 9.35 -29.44 -4.66
CA ALA A 27 10.74 -29.33 -5.13
C ALA A 27 11.04 -30.18 -6.40
N LEU A 28 10.36 -31.32 -6.53
CA LEU A 28 10.55 -32.27 -7.65
C LEU A 28 9.60 -32.02 -8.83
N VAL A 29 8.76 -30.99 -8.75
CA VAL A 29 7.85 -30.63 -9.85
C VAL A 29 8.66 -29.99 -10.97
N THR A 30 8.41 -30.41 -12.22
CA THR A 30 9.02 -29.87 -13.43
C THR A 30 7.96 -29.35 -14.39
N ALA A 31 8.36 -28.54 -15.37
CA ALA A 31 7.46 -28.08 -16.40
C ALA A 31 6.80 -29.24 -17.16
N ARG A 32 5.55 -29.04 -17.61
CA ARG A 32 4.88 -30.00 -18.47
C ARG A 32 5.55 -30.05 -19.84
N SER A 33 5.76 -31.27 -20.34
CA SER A 33 6.21 -31.45 -21.72
C SER A 33 5.01 -31.24 -22.66
N THR A 34 5.04 -30.18 -23.47
CA THR A 34 3.91 -29.76 -24.32
C THR A 34 4.09 -30.10 -25.79
N ASP A 35 5.31 -30.41 -26.25
CA ASP A 35 5.60 -30.55 -27.68
C ASP A 35 6.49 -31.75 -27.96
N PHE A 36 6.12 -32.50 -29.02
CA PHE A 36 6.84 -33.70 -29.45
C PHE A 36 8.25 -33.43 -29.99
N ASN A 37 8.58 -32.19 -30.31
CA ASN A 37 9.84 -31.82 -30.97
C ASN A 37 10.72 -30.89 -30.15
N ILE A 38 10.34 -30.51 -28.94
CA ILE A 38 11.19 -29.70 -28.04
C ILE A 38 12.14 -30.60 -27.27
N LYS A 39 13.44 -30.27 -27.31
CA LYS A 39 14.43 -30.90 -26.45
C LYS A 39 13.98 -30.79 -24.99
N ALA A 40 14.02 -31.91 -24.27
CA ALA A 40 13.79 -31.87 -22.82
C ALA A 40 14.79 -30.89 -22.20
N ILE A 41 14.26 -29.86 -21.55
CA ILE A 41 15.02 -28.87 -20.80
C ILE A 41 14.84 -29.23 -19.33
N ASP A 42 15.92 -29.17 -18.57
CA ASP A 42 15.85 -29.31 -17.13
C ASP A 42 15.17 -28.06 -16.54
N THR A 43 14.06 -28.28 -15.83
CA THR A 43 13.22 -27.21 -15.26
C THR A 43 12.98 -27.46 -13.78
N PRO A 44 14.03 -27.35 -12.95
CA PRO A 44 13.91 -27.61 -11.53
C PRO A 44 12.83 -26.71 -10.90
N SER A 45 11.96 -27.33 -10.12
CA SER A 45 10.85 -26.67 -9.42
C SER A 45 9.88 -25.89 -10.33
N ASP A 46 9.95 -26.10 -11.64
CA ASP A 46 9.26 -25.35 -12.69
C ASP A 46 9.44 -23.83 -12.58
N GLY A 47 10.64 -23.38 -12.19
CA GLY A 47 10.98 -21.95 -12.10
C GLY A 47 10.31 -21.20 -10.96
N VAL A 48 9.74 -21.90 -9.96
CA VAL A 48 9.23 -21.28 -8.74
C VAL A 48 9.49 -22.16 -7.51
N VAL A 49 10.20 -21.63 -6.53
CA VAL A 49 10.39 -22.25 -5.23
C VAL A 49 9.21 -21.90 -4.35
N THR A 50 8.54 -22.90 -3.81
CA THR A 50 7.34 -22.72 -2.98
C THR A 50 7.47 -23.48 -1.66
N GLY A 51 6.92 -22.94 -0.59
CA GLY A 51 6.96 -23.58 0.72
C GLY A 51 6.39 -22.72 1.82
N TYR A 52 6.73 -23.05 3.05
CA TYR A 52 6.38 -22.28 4.23
C TYR A 52 7.57 -22.20 5.19
N GLY A 53 7.50 -21.25 6.10
CA GLY A 53 8.49 -21.06 7.16
C GLY A 53 7.99 -20.09 8.21
N LEU A 54 8.88 -19.56 9.00
CA LEU A 54 8.56 -18.64 10.07
C LEU A 54 9.19 -17.27 9.83
N ILE A 55 8.49 -16.20 10.22
CA ILE A 55 9.02 -14.85 10.38
C ILE A 55 8.75 -14.42 11.82
N ASN A 56 9.81 -14.22 12.60
CA ASN A 56 9.72 -13.93 14.04
C ASN A 56 8.81 -14.95 14.78
N GLY A 57 8.96 -16.25 14.44
CA GLY A 57 8.19 -17.33 15.01
C GLY A 57 6.75 -17.49 14.47
N ARG A 58 6.29 -16.63 13.56
CA ARG A 58 4.94 -16.66 12.97
C ARG A 58 4.96 -17.40 11.62
N LEU A 59 4.00 -18.30 11.41
CA LEU A 59 3.87 -19.05 10.17
C LEU A 59 3.55 -18.14 8.99
N VAL A 60 4.29 -18.31 7.90
CA VAL A 60 4.01 -17.67 6.60
C VAL A 60 4.20 -18.66 5.47
N TYR A 61 3.47 -18.48 4.38
CA TYR A 61 3.65 -19.21 3.14
C TYR A 61 4.38 -18.31 2.13
N VAL A 62 5.28 -18.91 1.35
CA VAL A 62 6.12 -18.15 0.42
C VAL A 62 6.24 -18.85 -0.92
N PHE A 63 6.25 -18.06 -1.99
CA PHE A 63 6.72 -18.47 -3.29
C PHE A 63 7.75 -17.48 -3.83
N SER A 64 8.79 -17.97 -4.49
CA SER A 64 9.83 -17.14 -5.11
C SER A 64 10.10 -17.61 -6.53
N GLN A 65 9.93 -16.74 -7.50
CA GLN A 65 10.18 -17.04 -8.90
C GLN A 65 11.66 -17.01 -9.20
N ASP A 66 12.12 -18.02 -9.94
CA ASP A 66 13.51 -18.20 -10.34
C ASP A 66 13.67 -17.87 -11.82
N SER A 67 14.15 -16.66 -12.10
CA SER A 67 14.37 -16.20 -13.48
C SER A 67 15.48 -16.96 -14.20
N SER A 68 16.27 -17.78 -13.52
CA SER A 68 17.28 -18.65 -14.15
C SER A 68 16.65 -19.87 -14.85
N VAL A 69 15.43 -20.26 -14.46
CA VAL A 69 14.69 -21.39 -15.01
C VAL A 69 13.57 -20.86 -15.91
N LEU A 70 13.70 -21.01 -17.21
CA LEU A 70 12.74 -20.53 -18.23
C LEU A 70 12.35 -19.04 -18.03
N GLY A 71 13.26 -18.22 -17.52
CA GLY A 71 12.98 -16.81 -17.19
C GLY A 71 11.96 -16.60 -16.08
N GLY A 72 11.72 -17.59 -15.21
CA GLY A 72 10.66 -17.56 -14.21
C GLY A 72 9.25 -17.53 -14.79
N SER A 73 9.09 -17.90 -16.08
CA SER A 73 7.81 -17.81 -16.79
C SER A 73 6.76 -18.75 -16.20
N VAL A 74 5.53 -18.24 -16.14
CA VAL A 74 4.39 -18.94 -15.54
C VAL A 74 3.75 -19.88 -16.57
N GLY A 75 3.82 -21.16 -16.29
CA GLY A 75 3.12 -22.24 -16.98
C GLY A 75 2.17 -22.96 -16.01
N GLU A 76 1.55 -24.04 -16.48
CA GLU A 76 0.54 -24.80 -15.73
C GLU A 76 1.06 -25.28 -14.36
N MET A 77 2.23 -25.94 -14.34
CA MET A 77 2.77 -26.52 -13.10
C MET A 77 3.29 -25.44 -12.15
N HIS A 78 3.90 -24.37 -12.69
CA HIS A 78 4.29 -23.18 -11.97
C HIS A 78 3.10 -22.60 -11.19
N ALA A 79 1.99 -22.33 -11.90
CA ALA A 79 0.78 -21.79 -11.32
C ALA A 79 0.10 -22.75 -10.32
N LYS A 80 0.08 -24.06 -10.60
CA LYS A 80 -0.44 -25.06 -9.65
C LYS A 80 0.31 -25.04 -8.32
N LYS A 81 1.64 -24.85 -8.35
CA LYS A 81 2.43 -24.71 -7.13
C LYS A 81 2.03 -23.46 -6.34
N ILE A 82 1.90 -22.31 -7.00
CA ILE A 82 1.47 -21.06 -6.35
C ILE A 82 0.04 -21.20 -5.79
N SER A 83 -0.90 -21.72 -6.59
CA SER A 83 -2.29 -21.93 -6.16
C SER A 83 -2.38 -22.87 -4.94
N ASN A 84 -1.55 -23.93 -4.91
CA ASN A 84 -1.49 -24.83 -3.74
C ASN A 84 -0.97 -24.13 -2.47
N ILE A 85 -0.05 -23.16 -2.61
CA ILE A 85 0.42 -22.34 -1.48
C ILE A 85 -0.76 -21.52 -0.91
N TYR A 86 -1.57 -20.89 -1.75
CA TYR A 86 -2.77 -20.17 -1.31
C TYR A 86 -3.78 -21.09 -0.62
N ASP A 87 -4.04 -22.30 -1.18
CA ASP A 87 -4.93 -23.28 -0.56
C ASP A 87 -4.47 -23.71 0.83
N MET A 88 -3.16 -23.89 1.00
CA MET A 88 -2.59 -24.26 2.30
C MET A 88 -2.62 -23.07 3.29
N ALA A 89 -2.26 -21.87 2.82
CA ALA A 89 -2.27 -20.66 3.61
C ALA A 89 -3.68 -20.33 4.14
N LEU A 90 -4.70 -20.42 3.27
CA LEU A 90 -6.10 -20.23 3.65
C LEU A 90 -6.56 -21.22 4.71
N LYS A 91 -6.17 -22.50 4.62
CA LYS A 91 -6.50 -23.52 5.62
C LYS A 91 -5.84 -23.28 6.97
N MET A 92 -4.66 -22.70 6.96
CA MET A 92 -3.88 -22.42 8.17
C MET A 92 -4.11 -21.01 8.73
N GLY A 93 -4.78 -20.14 7.97
CA GLY A 93 -4.97 -18.74 8.33
C GLY A 93 -3.64 -18.00 8.46
N ALA A 94 -2.75 -18.14 7.48
CA ALA A 94 -1.40 -17.57 7.51
C ALA A 94 -1.12 -16.71 6.27
N PRO A 95 -0.30 -15.64 6.38
CA PRO A 95 0.03 -14.76 5.27
C PRO A 95 0.72 -15.46 4.10
N VAL A 96 0.54 -14.93 2.89
CA VAL A 96 1.27 -15.36 1.68
C VAL A 96 2.18 -14.24 1.21
N ILE A 97 3.46 -14.60 0.97
CA ILE A 97 4.48 -13.66 0.46
C ILE A 97 4.97 -14.17 -0.90
N GLY A 98 4.78 -13.37 -1.94
CA GLY A 98 5.24 -13.63 -3.29
C GLY A 98 6.47 -12.81 -3.64
N LEU A 99 7.57 -13.47 -4.03
CA LEU A 99 8.81 -12.85 -4.48
C LEU A 99 8.92 -13.00 -5.99
N VAL A 100 8.66 -11.93 -6.75
CA VAL A 100 8.42 -11.94 -8.19
C VAL A 100 9.67 -11.51 -8.98
N ASP A 101 10.09 -12.36 -9.91
CA ASP A 101 11.09 -12.08 -10.95
C ASP A 101 10.81 -13.00 -12.15
N SER A 102 9.96 -12.55 -13.09
CA SER A 102 9.42 -13.41 -14.14
C SER A 102 9.22 -12.66 -15.45
N THR A 103 9.46 -13.37 -16.56
CA THR A 103 9.17 -12.87 -17.91
C THR A 103 7.68 -12.92 -18.29
N GLY A 104 6.82 -13.41 -17.40
CA GLY A 104 5.37 -13.45 -17.63
C GLY A 104 4.86 -14.81 -18.09
N LEU A 105 3.89 -14.81 -19.00
CA LEU A 105 3.25 -16.02 -19.53
C LEU A 105 4.26 -16.91 -20.28
N ARG A 106 4.23 -18.21 -20.00
CA ARG A 106 4.99 -19.22 -20.77
C ARG A 106 4.30 -19.50 -22.09
N LEU A 107 4.79 -18.88 -23.16
CA LEU A 107 4.17 -18.94 -24.49
C LEU A 107 4.08 -20.36 -25.06
N GLN A 108 5.00 -21.26 -24.67
CA GLN A 108 5.03 -22.65 -25.12
C GLN A 108 3.83 -23.46 -24.61
N GLU A 109 3.18 -23.03 -23.55
CA GLU A 109 2.00 -23.68 -22.99
C GLU A 109 0.68 -23.06 -23.47
N SER A 110 0.73 -22.00 -24.30
CA SER A 110 -0.43 -21.41 -24.99
C SER A 110 -1.60 -21.10 -24.03
N VAL A 111 -2.79 -21.65 -24.30
CA VAL A 111 -4.01 -21.41 -23.52
C VAL A 111 -3.96 -21.99 -22.12
N ASP A 112 -3.20 -23.07 -21.90
CA ASP A 112 -3.04 -23.68 -20.56
C ASP A 112 -2.30 -22.70 -19.62
N GLY A 113 -1.36 -21.92 -20.16
CA GLY A 113 -0.71 -20.84 -19.41
C GLY A 113 -1.65 -19.69 -19.05
N LEU A 114 -2.65 -19.37 -19.91
CA LEU A 114 -3.68 -18.37 -19.58
C LEU A 114 -4.59 -18.86 -18.47
N GLU A 115 -5.03 -20.13 -18.52
CA GLU A 115 -5.83 -20.73 -17.46
C GLU A 115 -5.06 -20.80 -16.14
N ALA A 116 -3.74 -21.02 -16.23
CA ALA A 116 -2.84 -20.99 -15.09
C ALA A 116 -2.88 -19.65 -14.36
N PHE A 117 -2.81 -18.51 -15.06
CA PHE A 117 -3.00 -17.20 -14.45
C PHE A 117 -4.39 -17.03 -13.83
N GLY A 118 -5.43 -17.47 -14.52
CA GLY A 118 -6.80 -17.43 -13.99
C GLY A 118 -6.93 -18.15 -12.65
N SER A 119 -6.27 -19.30 -12.51
CA SER A 119 -6.27 -20.06 -11.24
C SER A 119 -5.59 -19.29 -10.09
N ILE A 120 -4.47 -18.59 -10.36
CA ILE A 120 -3.79 -17.76 -9.36
C ILE A 120 -4.69 -16.58 -8.95
N TYR A 121 -5.27 -15.86 -9.91
CA TYR A 121 -6.16 -14.72 -9.63
C TYR A 121 -7.36 -15.13 -8.77
N MET A 122 -7.96 -16.29 -9.07
CA MET A 122 -9.07 -16.83 -8.28
C MET A 122 -8.63 -17.07 -6.85
N LYS A 123 -7.46 -17.71 -6.63
CA LYS A 123 -6.95 -17.99 -5.29
C LYS A 123 -6.59 -16.72 -4.51
N GLN A 124 -6.00 -15.73 -5.17
CA GLN A 124 -5.75 -14.43 -4.54
C GLN A 124 -7.06 -13.72 -4.18
N SER A 125 -8.07 -13.78 -5.05
CA SER A 125 -9.37 -13.20 -4.76
C SER A 125 -10.10 -13.90 -3.60
N GLU A 126 -9.96 -15.23 -3.47
CA GLU A 126 -10.47 -15.99 -2.33
C GLU A 126 -9.72 -15.66 -1.03
N ALA A 127 -8.44 -15.28 -1.12
CA ALA A 127 -7.60 -14.93 0.02
C ALA A 127 -7.77 -13.47 0.48
N SER A 128 -8.24 -12.59 -0.39
CA SER A 128 -8.46 -11.16 -0.09
C SER A 128 -9.41 -10.98 1.08
N GLY A 129 -8.99 -10.18 2.06
CA GLY A 129 -9.71 -9.96 3.31
C GLY A 129 -9.76 -11.16 4.27
N VAL A 130 -9.08 -12.27 3.93
CA VAL A 130 -8.98 -13.47 4.79
C VAL A 130 -7.61 -13.62 5.40
N ILE A 131 -6.56 -13.52 4.57
CA ILE A 131 -5.16 -13.58 4.98
C ILE A 131 -4.37 -12.46 4.31
N PRO A 132 -3.37 -11.85 4.97
CA PRO A 132 -2.52 -10.85 4.35
C PRO A 132 -1.73 -11.40 3.17
N MET A 133 -1.74 -10.66 2.07
CA MET A 133 -0.99 -10.98 0.87
C MET A 133 0.03 -9.89 0.57
N VAL A 134 1.31 -10.28 0.47
CA VAL A 134 2.41 -9.37 0.17
C VAL A 134 3.09 -9.82 -1.12
N THR A 135 3.31 -8.90 -2.05
CA THR A 135 4.11 -9.15 -3.26
C THR A 135 5.33 -8.24 -3.27
N ALA A 136 6.52 -8.82 -3.49
CA ALA A 136 7.76 -8.09 -3.68
C ALA A 136 8.33 -8.36 -5.07
N ILE A 137 8.60 -7.29 -5.82
CA ILE A 137 9.04 -7.33 -7.21
C ILE A 137 10.54 -7.03 -7.27
N PHE A 138 11.35 -8.01 -7.69
CA PHE A 138 12.80 -7.92 -7.80
C PHE A 138 13.31 -7.89 -9.24
N GLY A 139 12.45 -8.16 -10.19
CA GLY A 139 12.75 -8.15 -11.61
C GLY A 139 11.53 -7.78 -12.44
N ASN A 140 11.33 -8.43 -13.57
CA ASN A 140 10.17 -8.12 -14.41
C ASN A 140 8.86 -8.64 -13.81
N CYS A 141 7.85 -7.79 -13.85
CA CYS A 141 6.47 -8.09 -13.46
C CYS A 141 5.52 -7.43 -14.47
N GLY A 142 5.40 -8.05 -15.66
CA GLY A 142 4.66 -7.47 -16.78
C GLY A 142 3.39 -8.23 -17.16
N GLY A 143 2.44 -7.52 -17.77
CA GLY A 143 1.19 -8.09 -18.27
C GLY A 143 0.36 -8.74 -17.17
N ALA A 144 0.05 -10.02 -17.32
CA ALA A 144 -0.75 -10.78 -16.33
C ALA A 144 -0.13 -10.79 -14.92
N LEU A 145 1.20 -10.77 -14.80
CA LEU A 145 1.87 -10.69 -13.49
C LEU A 145 1.58 -9.37 -12.76
N SER A 146 1.44 -8.26 -13.49
CA SER A 146 1.12 -6.98 -12.85
C SER A 146 -0.25 -6.99 -12.20
N VAL A 147 -1.21 -7.73 -12.76
CA VAL A 147 -2.53 -7.95 -12.14
C VAL A 147 -2.37 -8.78 -10.86
N MET A 148 -1.60 -9.89 -10.94
CA MET A 148 -1.29 -10.72 -9.77
C MET A 148 -0.66 -9.91 -8.63
N ALA A 149 0.31 -9.04 -8.94
CA ALA A 149 0.95 -8.20 -7.95
C ALA A 149 -0.03 -7.21 -7.30
N ASN A 150 -0.93 -6.62 -8.08
CA ASN A 150 -1.90 -5.64 -7.58
C ASN A 150 -3.17 -6.26 -6.97
N LEU A 151 -3.35 -7.58 -7.03
CA LEU A 151 -4.34 -8.30 -6.22
C LEU A 151 -3.87 -8.54 -4.77
N SER A 152 -2.59 -8.34 -4.50
CA SER A 152 -2.06 -8.39 -3.13
C SER A 152 -2.38 -7.12 -2.35
N ASP A 153 -2.41 -7.22 -1.02
CA ASP A 153 -2.70 -6.09 -0.14
C ASP A 153 -1.55 -5.08 -0.14
N PHE A 154 -0.31 -5.57 -0.15
CA PHE A 154 0.90 -4.73 -0.13
C PHE A 154 1.87 -5.12 -1.22
N THR A 155 2.40 -4.12 -1.92
CA THR A 155 3.37 -4.30 -3.01
C THR A 155 4.68 -3.58 -2.70
N PHE A 156 5.77 -4.34 -2.71
CA PHE A 156 7.14 -3.86 -2.60
C PHE A 156 7.83 -3.92 -3.96
N MET A 157 8.72 -3.00 -4.25
CA MET A 157 9.44 -2.99 -5.52
C MET A 157 10.91 -2.57 -5.35
N GLU A 158 11.81 -3.37 -5.92
CA GLU A 158 13.23 -3.04 -5.94
C GLU A 158 13.45 -1.82 -6.87
N LYS A 159 14.24 -0.87 -6.39
CA LYS A 159 14.30 0.48 -6.96
C LYS A 159 15.00 0.58 -8.33
N ASP A 160 15.96 -0.31 -8.61
CA ASP A 160 16.89 -0.17 -9.75
C ASP A 160 16.59 -1.17 -10.89
N ASN A 161 16.20 -2.42 -10.57
CA ASN A 161 16.11 -3.52 -11.51
C ASN A 161 14.67 -4.02 -11.75
N ALA A 162 13.75 -3.69 -10.83
CA ALA A 162 12.36 -4.13 -10.97
C ALA A 162 11.61 -3.32 -12.01
N ALA A 163 10.65 -3.96 -12.67
CA ALA A 163 9.76 -3.33 -13.63
C ALA A 163 8.33 -3.84 -13.45
N LEU A 164 7.38 -2.94 -13.23
CA LEU A 164 5.95 -3.25 -13.08
C LEU A 164 5.16 -2.56 -14.19
N PHE A 165 4.44 -3.31 -15.01
CA PHE A 165 3.66 -2.74 -16.11
C PHE A 165 2.58 -3.70 -16.63
N VAL A 166 1.45 -3.16 -17.06
CA VAL A 166 0.46 -3.91 -17.88
C VAL A 166 0.93 -3.93 -19.32
N ASN A 167 1.24 -2.77 -19.87
CA ASN A 167 1.84 -2.61 -21.21
C ASN A 167 3.27 -2.08 -21.06
N SER A 168 4.20 -2.69 -21.81
CA SER A 168 5.58 -2.19 -21.83
C SER A 168 5.62 -0.71 -22.21
N PRO A 169 6.50 0.11 -21.60
CA PRO A 169 6.64 1.53 -21.92
C PRO A 169 6.79 1.82 -23.42
N ASN A 170 7.47 0.92 -24.15
CA ASN A 170 7.66 1.04 -25.60
C ASN A 170 6.44 0.60 -26.45
N ALA A 171 5.43 0.00 -25.84
CA ALA A 171 4.17 -0.38 -26.48
C ALA A 171 3.06 0.66 -26.29
N ILE A 172 3.34 1.71 -25.52
CA ILE A 172 2.40 2.82 -25.28
C ILE A 172 2.53 3.81 -26.45
N ASP A 173 1.40 4.23 -27.02
CA ASP A 173 1.35 5.21 -28.09
C ASP A 173 2.06 6.50 -27.69
N GLU A 174 2.88 7.03 -28.58
CA GLU A 174 3.66 8.27 -28.40
C GLU A 174 4.67 8.23 -27.23
N ASN A 175 4.95 7.05 -26.66
CA ASN A 175 5.93 6.88 -25.60
C ASN A 175 7.11 5.98 -25.98
N ARG A 176 8.22 6.17 -25.32
CA ARG A 176 9.39 5.27 -25.28
C ARG A 176 9.96 5.27 -23.88
N LYS A 177 10.62 4.19 -23.50
CA LYS A 177 11.22 4.05 -22.15
C LYS A 177 12.16 5.21 -21.82
N GLU A 178 12.92 5.71 -22.81
CA GLU A 178 13.84 6.84 -22.63
C GLU A 178 13.13 8.18 -22.44
N VAL A 179 11.85 8.29 -22.81
CA VAL A 179 11.03 9.50 -22.63
C VAL A 179 10.32 9.42 -21.27
N CYS A 180 9.62 8.31 -21.03
CA CYS A 180 8.96 8.04 -19.74
C CYS A 180 8.98 6.53 -19.49
N ASP A 181 9.76 6.10 -18.51
CA ASP A 181 9.76 4.71 -18.05
C ASP A 181 8.59 4.47 -17.09
N THR A 182 7.42 4.20 -17.67
CA THR A 182 6.20 3.88 -16.90
C THR A 182 6.28 2.56 -16.13
N SER A 183 7.34 1.75 -16.37
CA SER A 183 7.56 0.51 -15.63
C SER A 183 8.46 0.67 -14.40
N ALA A 184 9.15 1.80 -14.28
CA ALA A 184 10.11 2.04 -13.21
C ALA A 184 9.45 2.19 -11.83
N ALA A 185 10.16 1.79 -10.78
CA ALA A 185 9.70 1.89 -9.40
C ALA A 185 9.24 3.31 -9.04
N LYS A 186 9.98 4.33 -9.51
CA LYS A 186 9.63 5.73 -9.29
C LYS A 186 8.24 6.07 -9.86
N PHE A 187 7.96 5.74 -11.14
CA PHE A 187 6.67 6.02 -11.76
C PHE A 187 5.54 5.27 -11.04
N GLN A 188 5.78 3.99 -10.73
CA GLN A 188 4.78 3.13 -10.10
C GLN A 188 4.46 3.53 -8.65
N SER A 189 5.43 4.07 -7.92
CA SER A 189 5.23 4.53 -6.55
C SER A 189 4.75 5.98 -6.44
N GLU A 190 5.27 6.91 -7.26
CA GLU A 190 4.98 8.34 -7.11
C GLU A 190 3.72 8.77 -7.89
N GLU A 191 3.55 8.25 -9.12
CA GLU A 191 2.48 8.70 -10.03
C GLU A 191 1.31 7.73 -10.12
N ALA A 192 1.59 6.43 -10.22
CA ALA A 192 0.55 5.41 -10.37
C ALA A 192 -0.06 4.95 -9.04
N GLY A 193 0.70 4.98 -7.94
CA GLY A 193 0.24 4.53 -6.62
C GLY A 193 0.03 3.02 -6.50
N ASN A 194 0.66 2.23 -7.39
CA ASN A 194 0.55 0.77 -7.39
C ASN A 194 1.52 0.09 -6.41
N VAL A 195 2.51 0.82 -5.91
CA VAL A 195 3.58 0.29 -5.05
C VAL A 195 3.56 1.00 -3.72
N ASP A 196 3.60 0.22 -2.64
CA ASP A 196 3.56 0.73 -1.26
C ASP A 196 4.95 1.10 -0.75
N PHE A 197 5.96 0.28 -1.09
CA PHE A 197 7.34 0.44 -0.60
C PHE A 197 8.35 0.26 -1.73
N VAL A 198 9.33 1.14 -1.81
CA VAL A 198 10.45 1.08 -2.76
C VAL A 198 11.75 1.11 -2.01
N GLY A 199 12.68 0.23 -2.36
CA GLY A 199 13.98 0.15 -1.72
C GLY A 199 14.94 -0.82 -2.41
N THR A 200 16.10 -1.01 -1.83
CA THR A 200 17.03 -2.09 -2.18
C THR A 200 16.44 -3.44 -1.79
N GLU A 201 16.98 -4.53 -2.33
CA GLU A 201 16.53 -5.89 -1.98
C GLU A 201 16.56 -6.14 -0.46
N SER A 202 17.61 -5.68 0.23
CA SER A 202 17.73 -5.81 1.68
C SER A 202 16.68 -4.99 2.45
N GLU A 203 16.40 -3.76 2.01
CA GLU A 203 15.38 -2.89 2.63
C GLU A 203 13.99 -3.48 2.43
N ILE A 204 13.71 -4.08 1.26
CA ILE A 204 12.45 -4.77 0.99
C ILE A 204 12.26 -5.97 1.92
N ILE A 205 13.26 -6.84 2.04
CA ILE A 205 13.18 -8.00 2.93
C ILE A 205 12.92 -7.55 4.38
N SER A 206 13.67 -6.57 4.87
CA SER A 206 13.45 -6.00 6.21
C SER A 206 12.08 -5.36 6.35
N GLY A 207 11.61 -4.66 5.32
CA GLY A 207 10.28 -4.03 5.28
C GLY A 207 9.15 -5.06 5.36
N ILE A 208 9.28 -6.19 4.65
CA ILE A 208 8.30 -7.30 4.72
C ILE A 208 8.29 -7.92 6.12
N ILE A 209 9.46 -8.19 6.71
CA ILE A 209 9.56 -8.73 8.07
C ILE A 209 8.88 -7.79 9.07
N ASN A 210 9.13 -6.49 8.98
CA ASN A 210 8.49 -5.48 9.83
C ASN A 210 6.97 -5.45 9.63
N LEU A 211 6.51 -5.43 8.37
CA LEU A 211 5.08 -5.41 8.06
C LEU A 211 4.37 -6.66 8.58
N VAL A 212 4.90 -7.86 8.33
CA VAL A 212 4.33 -9.10 8.83
C VAL A 212 4.30 -9.15 10.36
N SER A 213 5.26 -8.53 11.04
CA SER A 213 5.31 -8.50 12.51
C SER A 213 4.21 -7.68 13.16
N ILE A 214 3.55 -6.80 12.40
CA ILE A 214 2.50 -5.90 12.90
C ILE A 214 1.11 -6.27 12.38
N LEU A 215 1.01 -6.98 11.27
CA LEU A 215 -0.27 -7.44 10.73
C LEU A 215 -0.73 -8.70 11.47
N PRO A 216 -2.04 -8.89 11.68
CA PRO A 216 -2.57 -10.18 12.11
C PRO A 216 -2.27 -11.27 11.07
N SER A 217 -2.27 -12.53 11.48
CA SER A 217 -2.05 -13.64 10.56
C SER A 217 -3.23 -13.87 9.61
N ASN A 218 -4.43 -13.50 10.05
CA ASN A 218 -5.68 -13.58 9.31
C ASN A 218 -6.72 -12.65 9.96
N TYR A 219 -7.91 -12.57 9.38
CA TYR A 219 -9.00 -11.69 9.83
C TYR A 219 -9.55 -12.01 11.23
N GLU A 220 -9.31 -13.21 11.76
CA GLU A 220 -9.75 -13.64 13.09
C GLU A 220 -8.67 -13.49 14.16
N ASP A 221 -7.42 -13.20 13.75
CA ASP A 221 -6.26 -13.10 14.65
C ASP A 221 -6.13 -11.67 15.20
N GLU A 222 -5.61 -11.55 16.41
CA GLU A 222 -5.29 -10.27 17.06
C GLU A 222 -3.78 -10.19 17.32
N VAL A 223 -3.15 -9.11 16.88
CA VAL A 223 -1.74 -8.85 17.21
C VAL A 223 -1.68 -7.98 18.46
N LEU A 224 -1.38 -8.65 19.58
CA LEU A 224 -1.03 -7.99 20.83
C LEU A 224 0.44 -8.32 21.12
N ALA A 225 1.32 -7.34 20.98
CA ALA A 225 2.72 -7.46 21.40
C ALA A 225 2.87 -6.97 22.83
N ASP A 226 3.87 -7.48 23.56
CA ASP A 226 4.25 -6.93 24.83
C ASP A 226 4.67 -5.47 24.66
N CYS A 227 4.01 -4.55 25.35
CA CYS A 227 4.33 -3.14 25.35
C CYS A 227 5.20 -2.80 26.55
N THR A 228 6.39 -2.25 26.29
CA THR A 228 7.30 -1.76 27.31
C THR A 228 7.25 -0.24 27.48
N ASP A 229 6.52 0.46 26.61
CA ASP A 229 6.37 1.92 26.64
C ASP A 229 5.42 2.36 27.78
N ASP A 230 5.70 3.51 28.37
CA ASP A 230 4.82 4.10 29.39
C ASP A 230 3.68 4.88 28.73
N LEU A 231 2.49 4.32 28.75
CA LEU A 231 1.28 4.95 28.20
C LEU A 231 0.90 6.29 28.86
N ASN A 232 1.46 6.59 30.04
CA ASN A 232 1.25 7.85 30.73
C ASN A 232 2.36 8.87 30.45
N ARG A 233 3.34 8.53 29.60
CA ARG A 233 4.37 9.49 29.21
C ARG A 233 3.76 10.68 28.47
N ALA A 234 4.36 11.84 28.63
CA ALA A 234 3.99 12.99 27.82
C ALA A 234 4.38 12.74 26.34
N ALA A 235 3.45 12.90 25.42
CA ALA A 235 3.71 12.81 23.98
C ALA A 235 4.48 14.06 23.50
N THR A 236 5.73 14.17 23.94
CA THR A 236 6.60 15.32 23.63
C THR A 236 6.84 15.31 22.10
N GLY A 237 6.57 16.43 21.45
CA GLY A 237 6.71 16.54 20.00
C GLY A 237 5.42 16.35 19.20
N PHE A 238 4.32 15.88 19.82
CA PHE A 238 3.04 15.73 19.12
C PHE A 238 2.57 17.06 18.52
N ASP A 239 2.48 18.12 19.32
CA ASP A 239 2.00 19.44 18.87
C ASP A 239 2.91 20.06 17.79
N SER A 240 4.21 19.87 17.88
CA SER A 240 5.16 20.36 16.88
C SER A 240 5.19 19.50 15.61
N GLY A 241 4.73 18.28 15.67
CA GLY A 241 4.63 17.35 14.55
C GLY A 241 3.34 17.43 13.74
N LEU A 242 2.38 18.30 14.08
CA LEU A 242 1.06 18.32 13.45
C LEU A 242 1.07 18.75 11.96
N GLU A 243 2.10 19.44 11.50
CA GLU A 243 2.27 19.79 10.09
C GLU A 243 2.79 18.59 9.27
N ASP A 244 3.73 17.80 9.85
CA ASP A 244 4.09 16.46 9.35
C ASP A 244 3.56 15.41 10.32
N THR A 245 2.38 14.90 10.03
CA THR A 245 1.69 13.96 10.90
C THR A 245 2.46 12.67 11.16
N LYS A 246 3.48 12.33 10.36
CA LYS A 246 4.38 11.22 10.67
C LYS A 246 5.17 11.48 11.97
N LEU A 247 5.65 12.71 12.18
CA LEU A 247 6.35 13.10 13.42
C LEU A 247 5.41 13.05 14.61
N ALA A 248 4.16 13.53 14.44
CA ALA A 248 3.15 13.44 15.50
C ALA A 248 2.84 11.98 15.86
N LEU A 249 2.73 11.09 14.88
CA LEU A 249 2.52 9.65 15.10
C LEU A 249 3.71 9.00 15.78
N THR A 250 4.93 9.34 15.41
CA THR A 250 6.14 8.87 16.09
C THR A 250 6.13 9.25 17.57
N ALA A 251 5.61 10.44 17.92
CA ALA A 251 5.54 10.90 19.29
C ALA A 251 4.53 10.12 20.15
N ILE A 252 3.47 9.57 19.57
CA ILE A 252 2.41 8.83 20.31
C ILE A 252 2.53 7.32 20.22
N SER A 253 3.20 6.80 19.19
CA SER A 253 3.37 5.36 18.99
C SER A 253 4.34 4.75 20.00
N ASP A 254 4.09 3.49 20.38
CA ASP A 254 5.00 2.71 21.23
C ASP A 254 6.39 2.68 20.60
N ASP A 255 7.42 3.07 21.38
CA ASP A 255 8.82 3.15 20.97
C ASP A 255 9.04 3.94 19.64
N GLY A 256 8.13 4.84 19.30
CA GLY A 256 8.18 5.63 18.06
C GLY A 256 7.97 4.85 16.78
N PHE A 257 7.36 3.67 16.86
CA PHE A 257 7.16 2.76 15.72
C PHE A 257 6.10 3.27 14.75
N VAL A 258 6.48 3.53 13.50
CA VAL A 258 5.57 3.96 12.42
C VAL A 258 5.95 3.26 11.10
N VAL A 259 5.01 2.57 10.50
CA VAL A 259 5.15 2.00 9.14
C VAL A 259 4.23 2.76 8.20
N GLU A 260 4.78 3.72 7.45
CA GLU A 260 4.04 4.50 6.45
C GLU A 260 3.93 3.70 5.14
N THR A 261 2.71 3.56 4.59
CA THR A 261 2.44 2.93 3.29
C THR A 261 2.30 4.00 2.21
N LYS A 262 2.70 3.69 0.98
CA LYS A 262 2.62 4.62 -0.18
C LYS A 262 3.15 6.03 0.13
N SER A 263 4.29 6.12 0.82
CA SER A 263 4.85 7.40 1.25
C SER A 263 5.11 8.38 0.11
N ALA A 264 5.46 7.87 -1.08
CA ALA A 264 5.71 8.66 -2.27
C ALA A 264 4.45 9.05 -3.06
N TYR A 265 3.33 8.31 -2.88
CA TYR A 265 2.06 8.58 -3.57
C TYR A 265 1.15 9.45 -2.71
N ALA A 266 0.62 10.53 -3.30
CA ALA A 266 -0.27 11.47 -2.60
C ALA A 266 0.22 11.79 -1.16
N PRO A 267 1.42 12.36 -1.01
CA PRO A 267 2.08 12.50 0.28
C PRO A 267 1.37 13.48 1.24
N GLU A 268 0.43 14.29 0.76
CA GLU A 268 -0.47 15.12 1.56
C GLU A 268 -1.49 14.31 2.37
N MET A 269 -1.65 13.03 2.04
CA MET A 269 -2.45 12.06 2.78
C MET A 269 -1.53 10.94 3.27
N LEU A 270 -1.33 10.85 4.57
CA LEU A 270 -0.56 9.79 5.18
C LEU A 270 -1.46 8.59 5.49
N THR A 271 -1.00 7.40 5.14
CA THR A 271 -1.54 6.12 5.62
C THR A 271 -0.41 5.35 6.28
N ALA A 272 -0.64 4.83 7.49
CA ALA A 272 0.41 4.17 8.26
C ALA A 272 -0.19 3.17 9.25
N PHE A 273 0.67 2.32 9.78
CA PHE A 273 0.41 1.52 10.97
C PHE A 273 1.31 2.00 12.11
N ILE A 274 0.75 2.11 13.30
CA ILE A 274 1.43 2.43 14.55
C ILE A 274 1.11 1.37 15.60
N LYS A 275 1.80 1.41 16.72
CA LYS A 275 1.48 0.58 17.89
C LYS A 275 1.03 1.46 19.05
N LEU A 276 -0.05 1.06 19.70
CA LEU A 276 -0.53 1.68 20.93
C LEU A 276 -0.83 0.58 21.96
N ASN A 277 -0.08 0.53 23.03
CA ASN A 277 -0.14 -0.53 24.05
C ASN A 277 0.02 -1.93 23.46
N GLY A 278 0.95 -2.09 22.53
CA GLY A 278 1.21 -3.34 21.84
C GLY A 278 0.22 -3.70 20.74
N ALA A 279 -0.93 -3.03 20.64
CA ALA A 279 -1.92 -3.25 19.60
C ALA A 279 -1.58 -2.45 18.34
N THR A 280 -1.77 -3.07 17.17
CA THR A 280 -1.65 -2.37 15.88
C THR A 280 -2.85 -1.48 15.65
N VAL A 281 -2.60 -0.24 15.21
CA VAL A 281 -3.62 0.75 14.85
C VAL A 281 -3.30 1.29 13.47
N GLY A 282 -4.27 1.25 12.58
CA GLY A 282 -4.18 1.90 11.28
C GLY A 282 -4.43 3.40 11.38
N VAL A 283 -3.70 4.18 10.62
CA VAL A 283 -3.81 5.64 10.65
C VAL A 283 -4.09 6.20 9.26
N VAL A 284 -5.02 7.15 9.20
CA VAL A 284 -5.25 8.02 8.04
C VAL A 284 -5.12 9.47 8.51
N ALA A 285 -4.17 10.21 7.98
CA ALA A 285 -3.88 11.56 8.45
C ALA A 285 -3.64 12.55 7.31
N ASN A 286 -4.18 13.77 7.44
CA ASN A 286 -3.79 14.86 6.57
C ASN A 286 -2.43 15.40 6.97
N ARG A 287 -1.60 15.75 5.98
CA ARG A 287 -0.25 16.28 6.17
C ARG A 287 -0.05 17.53 5.31
N THR A 288 0.50 18.58 5.89
CA THR A 288 0.74 19.85 5.20
C THR A 288 2.20 20.10 4.88
N LYS A 289 3.12 19.42 5.59
CA LYS A 289 4.55 19.47 5.31
C LYS A 289 5.18 18.10 5.39
N VAL A 290 6.29 17.93 4.70
CA VAL A 290 7.20 16.78 4.86
C VAL A 290 8.57 17.32 5.23
N TYR A 291 9.16 16.77 6.29
CA TYR A 291 10.50 17.10 6.73
C TYR A 291 11.48 15.97 6.41
N ASP A 292 12.72 16.31 6.11
CA ASP A 292 13.82 15.35 6.00
C ASP A 292 14.42 15.01 7.38
N ASP A 293 15.45 14.16 7.39
CA ASP A 293 16.16 13.76 8.61
C ASP A 293 16.89 14.93 9.31
N ASN A 294 17.10 16.06 8.63
CA ASN A 294 17.69 17.29 9.17
C ASN A 294 16.62 18.26 9.67
N MET A 295 15.35 17.88 9.64
CA MET A 295 14.20 18.75 9.96
C MET A 295 14.06 19.95 9.00
N GLU A 296 14.51 19.81 7.74
CA GLU A 296 14.28 20.79 6.69
C GLU A 296 13.00 20.40 5.91
N VAL A 297 12.21 21.42 5.53
CA VAL A 297 10.98 21.20 4.77
C VAL A 297 11.32 20.82 3.33
N VAL A 298 10.99 19.60 2.92
CA VAL A 298 11.19 19.11 1.55
C VAL A 298 9.95 19.25 0.67
N ALA A 299 8.78 19.34 1.26
CA ALA A 299 7.53 19.56 0.52
C ALA A 299 6.47 20.24 1.40
N GLU A 300 5.61 21.05 0.76
CA GLU A 300 4.45 21.70 1.41
C GLU A 300 3.18 21.45 0.61
N TYR A 301 2.08 21.23 1.31
CA TYR A 301 0.77 20.93 0.76
C TYR A 301 -0.31 21.80 1.39
N GLU A 302 -1.32 22.17 0.58
CA GLU A 302 -2.54 22.77 1.11
C GLU A 302 -3.33 21.71 1.92
N PRO A 303 -4.00 22.08 3.01
CA PRO A 303 -4.88 21.17 3.77
C PRO A 303 -6.18 20.89 3.00
N LYS A 304 -6.06 20.29 1.81
CA LYS A 304 -7.17 19.99 0.90
C LYS A 304 -7.11 18.54 0.43
N LEU A 305 -8.26 17.92 0.35
CA LEU A 305 -8.37 16.55 -0.15
C LEU A 305 -8.15 16.52 -1.67
N THR A 306 -7.32 15.58 -2.12
CA THR A 306 -7.11 15.27 -3.53
C THR A 306 -7.76 13.93 -3.89
N ALA A 307 -8.00 13.67 -5.17
CA ALA A 307 -8.53 12.38 -5.60
C ALA A 307 -7.58 11.23 -5.26
N SER A 308 -6.28 11.42 -5.47
CA SER A 308 -5.26 10.41 -5.14
C SER A 308 -5.15 10.17 -3.64
N GLY A 309 -5.20 11.24 -2.82
CA GLY A 309 -5.20 11.12 -1.37
C GLY A 309 -6.45 10.40 -0.85
N CYS A 310 -7.63 10.68 -1.43
CA CYS A 310 -8.86 9.96 -1.08
C CYS A 310 -8.81 8.49 -1.46
N ASP A 311 -8.29 8.13 -2.66
CA ASP A 311 -8.13 6.73 -3.08
C ASP A 311 -7.14 5.98 -2.17
N LYS A 312 -6.00 6.61 -1.83
CA LYS A 312 -5.00 6.07 -0.88
C LYS A 312 -5.58 5.83 0.51
N ALA A 313 -6.29 6.83 1.06
CA ALA A 313 -6.92 6.73 2.37
C ALA A 313 -8.00 5.63 2.40
N ALA A 314 -8.83 5.53 1.35
CA ALA A 314 -9.85 4.49 1.25
C ALA A 314 -9.23 3.10 1.27
N GLN A 315 -8.13 2.87 0.55
CA GLN A 315 -7.40 1.60 0.57
C GLN A 315 -6.86 1.29 1.97
N GLY A 316 -6.28 2.29 2.66
CA GLY A 316 -5.80 2.11 4.03
C GLY A 316 -6.91 1.70 5.01
N VAL A 317 -8.12 2.26 4.86
CA VAL A 317 -9.28 1.88 5.68
C VAL A 317 -9.77 0.47 5.34
N TYR A 318 -9.76 0.05 4.07
CA TYR A 318 -10.14 -1.31 3.70
C TYR A 318 -9.19 -2.35 4.33
N TRP A 319 -7.86 -2.15 4.28
CA TRP A 319 -6.93 -3.05 4.96
C TRP A 319 -7.20 -3.16 6.47
N CYS A 320 -7.53 -2.05 7.10
CA CYS A 320 -7.85 -2.05 8.52
C CYS A 320 -9.14 -2.83 8.81
N ASP A 321 -10.18 -2.66 7.99
CA ASP A 321 -11.45 -3.36 8.16
C ASP A 321 -11.31 -4.86 7.88
N ASP A 322 -10.59 -5.23 6.80
CA ASP A 322 -10.32 -6.62 6.41
C ASP A 322 -9.58 -7.41 7.51
N PHE A 323 -8.71 -6.75 8.26
CA PHE A 323 -7.88 -7.40 9.28
C PHE A 323 -8.22 -6.98 10.72
N SER A 324 -9.41 -6.47 10.96
CA SER A 324 -9.91 -6.10 12.30
C SER A 324 -9.00 -5.10 13.04
N ILE A 325 -8.29 -4.22 12.33
CA ILE A 325 -7.38 -3.21 12.87
C ILE A 325 -8.14 -1.91 13.15
N PRO A 326 -8.14 -1.38 14.39
CA PRO A 326 -8.75 -0.08 14.70
C PRO A 326 -8.14 1.06 13.89
N VAL A 327 -8.95 2.09 13.57
CA VAL A 327 -8.53 3.23 12.76
C VAL A 327 -8.49 4.52 13.56
N LEU A 328 -7.33 5.18 13.57
CA LEU A 328 -7.12 6.54 14.04
C LEU A 328 -7.08 7.49 12.83
N THR A 329 -7.85 8.57 12.88
CA THR A 329 -7.80 9.62 11.85
C THR A 329 -7.31 10.92 12.46
N LEU A 330 -6.34 11.58 11.83
CA LEU A 330 -5.90 12.94 12.17
C LEU A 330 -6.38 13.89 11.07
N THR A 331 -7.38 14.71 11.37
CA THR A 331 -8.07 15.52 10.36
C THR A 331 -7.60 16.98 10.36
N ASN A 332 -7.14 17.43 9.18
CA ASN A 332 -6.91 18.82 8.83
C ASN A 332 -7.32 19.01 7.36
N ALA A 333 -8.59 19.35 7.10
CA ALA A 333 -9.16 19.38 5.76
C ALA A 333 -10.09 20.60 5.57
N THR A 334 -9.62 21.59 4.82
CA THR A 334 -10.34 22.83 4.55
C THR A 334 -11.27 22.76 3.34
N GLY A 335 -11.22 21.69 2.57
CA GLY A 335 -11.99 21.50 1.35
C GLY A 335 -11.34 20.52 0.38
N PHE A 336 -11.75 20.59 -0.89
CA PHE A 336 -11.17 19.77 -1.96
C PHE A 336 -10.23 20.61 -2.84
N LYS A 337 -9.18 19.98 -3.38
CA LYS A 337 -8.27 20.67 -4.30
C LYS A 337 -8.97 21.01 -5.60
N ALA A 338 -9.06 22.30 -5.92
CA ALA A 338 -9.77 22.81 -7.08
C ALA A 338 -8.85 22.89 -8.30
N CYS A 339 -8.81 21.85 -9.11
CA CYS A 339 -8.19 21.87 -10.43
C CYS A 339 -8.86 20.88 -11.38
N LYS A 340 -8.74 21.10 -12.69
CA LYS A 340 -9.38 20.27 -13.72
C LYS A 340 -8.97 18.79 -13.64
N CYS A 341 -7.75 18.48 -13.24
CA CYS A 341 -7.28 17.11 -13.07
C CYS A 341 -7.97 16.40 -11.90
N GLN A 342 -8.18 17.11 -10.80
CA GLN A 342 -8.90 16.58 -9.63
C GLN A 342 -10.39 16.42 -9.92
N GLU A 343 -11.00 17.39 -10.61
CA GLU A 343 -12.43 17.34 -10.94
C GLU A 343 -12.82 16.09 -11.76
N LYS A 344 -11.92 15.58 -12.59
CA LYS A 344 -12.17 14.34 -13.37
C LYS A 344 -12.43 13.11 -12.50
N ARG A 345 -11.83 13.03 -11.31
CA ARG A 345 -11.84 11.84 -10.43
C ARG A 345 -12.33 12.14 -9.01
N GLY A 346 -12.31 13.40 -8.59
CA GLY A 346 -12.51 13.83 -7.20
C GLY A 346 -13.79 13.29 -6.57
N ALA A 347 -14.93 13.48 -7.23
CA ALA A 347 -16.23 13.02 -6.71
C ALA A 347 -16.24 11.49 -6.47
N LYS A 348 -15.66 10.69 -7.39
CA LYS A 348 -15.64 9.23 -7.25
C LYS A 348 -14.66 8.78 -6.16
N ALA A 349 -13.50 9.39 -6.09
CA ALA A 349 -12.50 9.10 -5.06
C ALA A 349 -13.00 9.48 -3.66
N THR A 350 -13.62 10.66 -3.52
CA THR A 350 -14.26 11.09 -2.27
C THR A 350 -15.37 10.13 -1.85
N ALA A 351 -16.21 9.68 -2.80
CA ALA A 351 -17.27 8.71 -2.52
C ALA A 351 -16.70 7.36 -2.02
N ARG A 352 -15.56 6.91 -2.57
CA ARG A 352 -14.88 5.68 -2.08
C ARG A 352 -14.39 5.86 -0.65
N LEU A 353 -13.75 6.98 -0.33
CA LEU A 353 -13.28 7.26 1.02
C LEU A 353 -14.45 7.34 2.01
N THR A 354 -15.52 8.05 1.63
CA THR A 354 -16.74 8.11 2.45
C THR A 354 -17.33 6.72 2.69
N TYR A 355 -17.40 5.90 1.64
CA TYR A 355 -17.88 4.52 1.74
C TYR A 355 -16.98 3.68 2.64
N ALA A 356 -15.66 3.77 2.47
CA ALA A 356 -14.70 3.03 3.29
C ALA A 356 -14.91 3.30 4.79
N PHE A 357 -14.95 4.57 5.19
CA PHE A 357 -15.20 4.91 6.60
C PHE A 357 -16.61 4.53 7.08
N ALA A 358 -17.63 4.73 6.25
CA ALA A 358 -19.01 4.45 6.64
C ALA A 358 -19.32 2.94 6.75
N SER A 359 -18.68 2.11 5.90
CA SER A 359 -18.87 0.66 5.90
C SER A 359 -17.95 -0.09 6.87
N ALA A 360 -16.80 0.48 7.21
CA ALA A 360 -15.85 -0.17 8.11
C ALA A 360 -16.46 -0.49 9.48
N THR A 361 -16.26 -1.73 9.91
CA THR A 361 -16.83 -2.31 11.14
C THR A 361 -15.92 -2.17 12.35
N VAL A 362 -14.63 -1.88 12.10
CA VAL A 362 -13.61 -1.68 13.15
C VAL A 362 -13.83 -0.40 13.95
N PRO A 363 -13.32 -0.31 15.19
CA PRO A 363 -13.35 0.93 15.97
C PRO A 363 -12.66 2.09 15.23
N LYS A 364 -13.33 3.24 15.18
CA LYS A 364 -12.86 4.43 14.45
C LYS A 364 -12.85 5.66 15.37
N VAL A 365 -11.67 6.23 15.52
CA VAL A 365 -11.47 7.47 16.28
C VAL A 365 -10.97 8.57 15.36
N ASN A 366 -11.54 9.76 15.47
CA ASN A 366 -11.08 10.93 14.72
C ASN A 366 -10.61 12.03 15.69
N VAL A 367 -9.42 12.56 15.44
CA VAL A 367 -8.88 13.72 16.13
C VAL A 367 -8.72 14.87 15.13
N ILE A 368 -9.44 15.95 15.33
CA ILE A 368 -9.33 17.16 14.53
C ILE A 368 -8.13 17.95 15.02
N ILE A 369 -7.07 17.98 14.23
CA ILE A 369 -5.77 18.57 14.57
C ILE A 369 -5.58 20.00 14.04
N GLY A 370 -6.44 20.44 13.12
CA GLY A 370 -6.37 21.75 12.48
C GLY A 370 -7.74 22.24 12.04
N GLU A 371 -7.89 22.60 10.78
CA GLU A 371 -9.14 23.08 10.22
C GLU A 371 -9.96 21.93 9.62
N ALA A 372 -11.25 21.92 9.85
CA ALA A 372 -12.18 20.88 9.41
C ALA A 372 -13.46 21.53 8.86
N PHE A 373 -13.52 21.70 7.52
CA PHE A 373 -14.59 22.45 6.89
C PHE A 373 -15.37 21.63 5.85
N GLY A 374 -16.68 21.85 5.86
CA GLY A 374 -17.62 21.38 4.84
C GLY A 374 -17.65 19.88 4.66
N SER A 375 -17.95 19.43 3.44
CA SER A 375 -18.05 18.00 3.12
C SER A 375 -16.69 17.28 3.12
N ALA A 376 -15.58 17.99 3.00
CA ALA A 376 -14.25 17.41 3.15
C ALA A 376 -14.03 16.88 4.58
N TYR A 377 -14.42 17.67 5.59
CA TYR A 377 -14.45 17.20 6.99
C TYR A 377 -15.38 16.00 7.17
N VAL A 378 -16.60 16.07 6.60
CA VAL A 378 -17.56 14.95 6.75
C VAL A 378 -16.96 13.65 6.25
N THR A 379 -16.28 13.68 5.10
CA THR A 379 -15.63 12.51 4.49
C THR A 379 -14.47 11.94 5.33
N MET A 380 -13.78 12.78 6.10
CA MET A 380 -12.65 12.39 6.94
C MET A 380 -13.11 11.82 8.30
N ASN A 381 -13.75 10.66 8.27
CA ASN A 381 -14.17 9.93 9.48
C ASN A 381 -14.91 10.80 10.50
N SER A 382 -15.89 11.58 10.06
CA SER A 382 -16.70 12.41 10.97
C SER A 382 -17.67 11.54 11.78
N LYS A 383 -18.18 12.10 12.88
CA LYS A 383 -19.23 11.46 13.70
C LYS A 383 -20.47 11.08 12.86
N SER A 384 -20.80 11.91 11.87
CA SER A 384 -21.99 11.71 11.02
C SER A 384 -21.89 10.53 10.05
N ILE A 385 -20.67 10.04 9.74
CA ILE A 385 -20.48 8.85 8.90
C ILE A 385 -20.00 7.62 9.69
N GLY A 386 -20.06 7.66 11.02
CA GLY A 386 -19.88 6.48 11.85
C GLY A 386 -18.58 6.41 12.66
N ALA A 387 -17.85 7.52 12.85
CA ALA A 387 -16.77 7.54 13.83
C ALA A 387 -17.34 7.26 15.24
N ASP A 388 -16.70 6.36 15.99
CA ASP A 388 -17.13 6.04 17.35
C ASP A 388 -16.88 7.21 18.31
N MET A 389 -15.70 7.83 18.19
CA MET A 389 -15.32 9.01 18.94
C MET A 389 -14.70 10.07 18.04
N VAL A 390 -15.00 11.33 18.35
CA VAL A 390 -14.40 12.49 17.67
C VAL A 390 -13.90 13.46 18.74
N PHE A 391 -12.62 13.80 18.66
CA PHE A 391 -11.96 14.77 19.51
C PHE A 391 -11.47 15.95 18.65
N ALA A 392 -11.24 17.07 19.28
CA ALA A 392 -10.64 18.25 18.64
C ALA A 392 -9.58 18.86 19.56
N LEU A 393 -8.46 19.24 18.98
CA LEU A 393 -7.46 20.02 19.72
C LEU A 393 -8.03 21.42 20.04
N PRO A 394 -7.55 22.08 21.11
CA PRO A 394 -8.04 23.41 21.48
C PRO A 394 -7.90 24.47 20.38
N THR A 395 -6.96 24.29 19.46
CA THR A 395 -6.70 25.17 18.31
C THR A 395 -7.51 24.83 17.06
N ALA A 396 -8.23 23.71 17.08
CA ALA A 396 -8.99 23.24 15.92
C ALA A 396 -10.18 24.15 15.61
N LYS A 397 -10.47 24.27 14.31
CA LYS A 397 -11.63 25.04 13.79
C LYS A 397 -12.53 24.12 13.00
N VAL A 398 -13.80 24.06 13.36
CA VAL A 398 -14.80 23.22 12.67
C VAL A 398 -15.94 24.11 12.18
N GLY A 399 -16.33 23.97 10.92
CA GLY A 399 -17.39 24.78 10.35
C GLY A 399 -17.83 24.34 8.95
N MET A 400 -18.75 25.09 8.38
CA MET A 400 -19.20 24.86 6.99
C MET A 400 -18.15 25.30 5.97
N MET A 401 -17.44 26.38 6.27
CA MET A 401 -16.34 26.95 5.45
C MET A 401 -15.58 27.96 6.30
N ASP A 402 -14.47 28.45 5.81
CA ASP A 402 -13.73 29.53 6.48
C ASP A 402 -14.56 30.84 6.51
N ALA A 403 -14.26 31.70 7.48
CA ALA A 403 -15.03 32.92 7.72
C ALA A 403 -15.02 33.91 6.54
N ASN A 404 -13.88 33.98 5.80
CA ASN A 404 -13.75 34.87 4.66
C ASN A 404 -14.61 34.42 3.47
N ALA A 405 -14.62 33.08 3.21
CA ALA A 405 -15.47 32.49 2.18
C ALA A 405 -16.96 32.67 2.53
N ALA A 406 -17.31 32.46 3.80
CA ALA A 406 -18.69 32.71 4.27
C ALA A 406 -19.11 34.17 4.11
N ALA A 407 -18.26 35.11 4.50
CA ALA A 407 -18.51 36.54 4.33
C ALA A 407 -18.72 36.93 2.86
N LYS A 408 -17.87 36.43 1.95
CA LYS A 408 -18.01 36.69 0.50
C LYS A 408 -19.33 36.19 -0.07
N ILE A 409 -19.84 35.07 0.43
CA ILE A 409 -21.13 34.52 -0.03
C ILE A 409 -22.30 35.29 0.58
N MET A 410 -22.26 35.53 1.89
CA MET A 410 -23.36 36.16 2.62
C MET A 410 -23.53 37.64 2.27
N TYR A 411 -22.44 38.34 1.99
CA TYR A 411 -22.40 39.78 1.73
C TYR A 411 -21.96 40.09 0.29
N ALA A 412 -22.22 39.19 -0.66
CA ALA A 412 -21.75 39.34 -2.05
C ALA A 412 -22.22 40.67 -2.68
N LYS A 413 -23.51 41.06 -2.44
CA LYS A 413 -24.08 42.27 -2.98
C LYS A 413 -23.44 43.53 -2.39
N GLU A 414 -23.26 43.56 -1.07
CA GLU A 414 -22.65 44.70 -0.38
C GLU A 414 -21.17 44.86 -0.80
N ILE A 415 -20.47 43.76 -1.05
CA ILE A 415 -19.07 43.77 -1.54
C ILE A 415 -19.01 44.31 -2.97
N GLU A 416 -19.92 43.91 -3.86
CA GLU A 416 -20.02 44.46 -5.23
C GLU A 416 -20.35 45.93 -5.22
N GLU A 417 -21.32 46.40 -4.43
CA GLU A 417 -21.68 47.79 -4.30
C GLU A 417 -20.52 48.65 -3.76
N ASP A 418 -19.71 48.14 -2.84
CA ASP A 418 -18.55 48.84 -2.28
C ASP A 418 -17.37 48.86 -3.23
N ALA A 419 -17.18 47.81 -4.04
CA ALA A 419 -16.23 47.80 -5.14
C ALA A 419 -16.57 48.81 -6.24
N ASP A 420 -17.83 48.92 -6.58
CA ASP A 420 -18.33 49.87 -7.57
C ASP A 420 -18.17 51.33 -7.10
N ARG A 421 -18.41 51.62 -5.82
CA ARG A 421 -18.13 52.93 -5.19
C ARG A 421 -16.64 53.29 -5.22
N LYS A 422 -15.73 52.36 -5.03
CA LYS A 422 -14.27 52.57 -5.08
C LYS A 422 -13.76 52.80 -6.52
N SER A 423 -14.48 52.33 -7.52
CA SER A 423 -14.13 52.53 -8.94
C SER A 423 -14.60 53.88 -9.49
N VAL A 424 -15.38 54.65 -8.74
CA VAL A 424 -15.93 55.94 -9.14
C VAL A 424 -15.22 57.12 -8.45
N VAL A 425 -14.25 56.87 -7.60
CA VAL A 425 -13.35 57.87 -6.99
C VAL A 425 -11.94 57.67 -7.55
#